data_72425f3e967445515dda8d1d0cc2690b
#
_entry.id   72425f3e967445515dda8d1d0cc2690b
#
_cell.length_a   1.000
_cell.length_b   1.000
_cell.length_c   1.000
_cell.angle_alpha   90.00
_cell.angle_beta   90.00
_cell.angle_gamma   90.00
#
_symmetry.space_group_name_H-M   'P 1'
#
loop_
_entity.id
_entity.type
_entity.pdbx_description
1 polymer ?
#
loop_
_entity_poly.entity_id
_entity_poly.type
_entity_poly.pdbx_seq_one_letter_code
_entity_poly.pdbx_strand_id
1 'polypeptide(L)'
;MTPASPAVAEPVNGFTPEQKEYLAGFLAGIQRRYPASQASAADDGKISTDPPREEMIFGTPLADATRQERWKHGEHPLDGWDRILAHAEANKFPDEENTYRFRNFGLFYVAPAQNSFMLRCRVPAGELTALQLRGLANLAEEFGNGQAAITTRSNIQIREIAPRHLLNVLTRLQSLGLTSRGSGVDNVRNITASPTAGFDPQELIDTRPFAHALHHYILNHRDLYGLPRKFNAAFEGGGSVDTVADTNDLGFMAVRVGADARRLAFESEIRNPESEKDQN
;
A
#
# COMPACT_ATOMS: atom_id res chain seq x y z
N MET A 1 -36.38 -10.27 -40.30
CA MET A 1 -35.47 -9.19 -39.89
C MET A 1 -34.99 -9.52 -38.48
N THR A 2 -33.80 -10.09 -38.41
CA THR A 2 -33.12 -10.47 -37.14
C THR A 2 -32.37 -9.25 -36.63
N PRO A 3 -32.50 -8.85 -35.36
CA PRO A 3 -31.76 -7.72 -34.83
C PRO A 3 -30.28 -8.11 -34.65
N ALA A 4 -29.42 -7.22 -35.13
CA ALA A 4 -27.97 -7.35 -34.99
C ALA A 4 -27.56 -7.29 -33.53
N SER A 5 -26.70 -8.22 -33.12
CA SER A 5 -26.05 -8.27 -31.82
C SER A 5 -25.14 -7.05 -31.65
N PRO A 6 -25.12 -6.41 -30.49
CA PRO A 6 -24.18 -5.32 -30.24
C PRO A 6 -22.74 -5.85 -30.22
N ALA A 7 -21.87 -5.18 -30.96
CA ALA A 7 -20.45 -5.45 -30.98
C ALA A 7 -19.87 -5.30 -29.56
N VAL A 8 -19.26 -6.35 -29.06
CA VAL A 8 -18.46 -6.33 -27.83
C VAL A 8 -17.24 -5.48 -28.13
N ALA A 9 -17.10 -4.36 -27.42
CA ALA A 9 -15.91 -3.55 -27.48
C ALA A 9 -14.71 -4.38 -26.98
N GLU A 10 -13.65 -4.45 -27.78
CA GLU A 10 -12.41 -5.10 -27.39
C GLU A 10 -11.82 -4.42 -26.14
N PRO A 11 -11.24 -5.19 -25.20
CA PRO A 11 -10.61 -4.58 -24.02
C PRO A 11 -9.44 -3.71 -24.49
N VAL A 12 -9.45 -2.45 -24.07
CA VAL A 12 -8.33 -1.51 -24.27
C VAL A 12 -7.12 -2.03 -23.48
N ASN A 13 -6.32 -2.87 -24.13
CA ASN A 13 -5.05 -3.33 -23.58
C ASN A 13 -3.99 -2.26 -23.79
N GLY A 14 -3.56 -1.63 -22.68
CA GLY A 14 -2.28 -0.97 -22.61
C GLY A 14 -2.36 0.54 -22.33
N PHE A 15 -1.44 1.00 -21.49
CA PHE A 15 -1.15 2.41 -21.29
C PHE A 15 -0.84 3.11 -22.62
N THR A 16 -1.28 4.36 -22.78
CA THR A 16 -0.90 5.18 -23.93
C THR A 16 0.63 5.40 -23.94
N PRO A 17 1.23 5.79 -25.10
CA PRO A 17 2.65 6.08 -25.16
C PRO A 17 3.09 7.10 -24.09
N GLU A 18 2.31 8.14 -23.84
CA GLU A 18 2.57 9.19 -22.84
C GLU A 18 2.49 8.62 -21.41
N GLN A 19 1.54 7.74 -21.14
CA GLN A 19 1.45 7.06 -19.84
C GLN A 19 2.64 6.14 -19.59
N LYS A 20 3.13 5.45 -20.62
CA LYS A 20 4.33 4.60 -20.54
C LYS A 20 5.59 5.43 -20.30
N GLU A 21 5.70 6.57 -20.96
CA GLU A 21 6.84 7.49 -20.81
C GLU A 21 6.85 8.11 -19.40
N TYR A 22 5.70 8.53 -18.89
CA TYR A 22 5.56 9.01 -17.51
C TYR A 22 5.96 7.95 -16.48
N LEU A 23 5.47 6.71 -16.63
CA LEU A 23 5.84 5.60 -15.75
C LEU A 23 7.32 5.25 -15.85
N ALA A 24 7.91 5.31 -17.04
CA ALA A 24 9.35 5.08 -17.24
C ALA A 24 10.19 6.17 -16.55
N GLY A 25 9.79 7.43 -16.65
CA GLY A 25 10.43 8.55 -15.94
C GLY A 25 10.33 8.43 -14.42
N PHE A 26 9.18 8.04 -13.91
CA PHE A 26 8.95 7.80 -12.49
C PHE A 26 9.82 6.64 -11.96
N LEU A 27 9.87 5.52 -12.69
CA LEU A 27 10.71 4.36 -12.34
C LEU A 27 12.20 4.70 -12.41
N ALA A 28 12.63 5.47 -13.42
CA ALA A 28 14.02 5.93 -13.53
C ALA A 28 14.41 6.86 -12.37
N GLY A 29 13.49 7.69 -11.90
CA GLY A 29 13.69 8.53 -10.70
C GLY A 29 13.88 7.71 -9.43
N ILE A 30 13.09 6.63 -9.27
CA ILE A 30 13.23 5.69 -8.14
C ILE A 30 14.56 4.94 -8.23
N GLN A 31 14.94 4.43 -9.40
CA GLN A 31 16.20 3.70 -9.61
C GLN A 31 17.44 4.56 -9.38
N ARG A 32 17.40 5.86 -9.71
CA ARG A 32 18.50 6.80 -9.40
C ARG A 32 18.65 7.03 -7.89
N ARG A 33 17.57 6.99 -7.15
CA ARG A 33 17.58 7.21 -5.68
C ARG A 33 17.97 5.96 -4.90
N TYR A 34 17.73 4.79 -5.48
CA TYR A 34 18.07 3.48 -4.93
C TYR A 34 18.77 2.65 -6.03
N PRO A 35 20.09 2.83 -6.25
CA PRO A 35 20.80 1.95 -7.14
C PRO A 35 20.62 0.53 -6.61
N ALA A 36 20.05 -0.36 -7.42
CA ALA A 36 19.97 -1.77 -7.10
C ALA A 36 21.41 -2.21 -6.76
N SER A 37 21.58 -2.78 -5.57
CA SER A 37 22.84 -3.41 -5.23
C SER A 37 23.13 -4.43 -6.32
N GLN A 38 24.20 -4.18 -7.10
CA GLN A 38 24.62 -5.10 -8.12
C GLN A 38 24.86 -6.44 -7.43
N ALA A 39 24.07 -7.43 -7.79
CA ALA A 39 24.40 -8.81 -7.50
C ALA A 39 25.77 -9.03 -8.11
N SER A 40 26.79 -9.19 -7.27
CA SER A 40 28.16 -9.34 -7.68
C SER A 40 28.29 -10.58 -8.57
N ALA A 41 28.75 -10.34 -9.81
CA ALA A 41 29.30 -11.40 -10.62
C ALA A 41 30.54 -11.96 -9.91
N ALA A 42 30.62 -13.29 -9.87
CA ALA A 42 31.79 -14.14 -9.62
C ALA A 42 32.90 -13.57 -8.72
N ASP A 43 32.94 -14.11 -7.52
CA ASP A 43 34.03 -14.00 -6.57
C ASP A 43 35.29 -14.66 -7.12
N ASP A 44 36.25 -13.86 -7.57
CA ASP A 44 37.63 -14.28 -7.79
C ASP A 44 38.36 -14.33 -6.42
N GLY A 45 38.12 -15.36 -5.63
CA GLY A 45 38.94 -15.91 -4.55
C GLY A 45 39.95 -15.04 -3.79
N LYS A 46 39.81 -13.71 -3.75
CA LYS A 46 40.60 -12.82 -2.91
C LYS A 46 39.93 -12.64 -1.57
N ILE A 47 40.50 -13.24 -0.53
CA ILE A 47 40.13 -12.94 0.86
C ILE A 47 40.36 -11.44 1.07
N SER A 48 39.26 -10.69 1.14
CA SER A 48 39.29 -9.29 1.53
C SER A 48 39.74 -9.19 2.98
N THR A 49 40.84 -8.49 3.22
CA THR A 49 41.36 -8.17 4.56
C THR A 49 40.69 -6.96 5.18
N ASP A 50 39.67 -6.41 4.52
CA ASP A 50 38.90 -5.29 5.07
C ASP A 50 38.09 -5.77 6.27
N PRO A 51 38.00 -4.97 7.35
CA PRO A 51 37.12 -5.30 8.46
C PRO A 51 35.68 -5.44 7.95
N PRO A 52 34.87 -6.35 8.51
CA PRO A 52 33.50 -6.54 8.08
C PRO A 52 32.79 -5.18 8.10
N ARG A 53 32.24 -4.77 6.96
CA ARG A 53 31.46 -3.52 6.88
C ARG A 53 30.27 -3.64 7.82
N GLU A 54 30.15 -2.69 8.71
CA GLU A 54 29.02 -2.59 9.63
C GLU A 54 27.72 -2.55 8.83
N GLU A 55 26.82 -3.46 9.13
CA GLU A 55 25.53 -3.56 8.45
C GLU A 55 24.63 -2.40 8.89
N MET A 56 24.14 -1.64 7.93
CA MET A 56 23.37 -0.40 8.15
C MET A 56 21.92 -0.57 7.73
N ILE A 57 20.99 -0.10 8.55
CA ILE A 57 19.56 0.03 8.21
C ILE A 57 19.21 1.52 8.18
N PHE A 58 18.83 2.04 7.02
CA PHE A 58 18.47 3.47 6.84
C PHE A 58 19.46 4.46 7.48
N GLY A 59 20.75 4.15 7.39
CA GLY A 59 21.81 5.00 7.96
C GLY A 59 22.11 4.80 9.44
N THR A 60 21.47 3.82 10.09
CA THR A 60 21.72 3.42 11.47
C THR A 60 22.40 2.04 11.51
N PRO A 61 23.45 1.82 12.29
CA PRO A 61 24.02 0.49 12.51
C PRO A 61 22.96 -0.52 12.97
N LEU A 62 22.99 -1.74 12.42
CA LEU A 62 22.03 -2.79 12.78
C LEU A 62 22.00 -3.05 14.29
N ALA A 63 23.16 -2.96 14.95
CA ALA A 63 23.28 -3.15 16.40
C ALA A 63 22.49 -2.08 17.20
N ASP A 64 22.45 -0.84 16.70
CA ASP A 64 21.77 0.28 17.34
C ASP A 64 20.30 0.45 16.88
N ALA A 65 19.89 -0.33 15.88
CA ALA A 65 18.53 -0.30 15.37
C ALA A 65 17.50 -0.78 16.40
N THR A 66 16.26 -0.30 16.32
CA THR A 66 15.18 -0.78 17.18
C THR A 66 14.92 -2.28 16.96
N ARG A 67 14.27 -2.94 17.94
CA ARG A 67 13.87 -4.35 17.78
C ARG A 67 13.03 -4.59 16.53
N GLN A 68 12.13 -3.66 16.24
CA GLN A 68 11.24 -3.74 15.08
C GLN A 68 12.02 -3.68 13.75
N GLU A 69 13.03 -2.80 13.67
CA GLU A 69 13.90 -2.72 12.50
C GLU A 69 14.71 -4.00 12.33
N ARG A 70 15.27 -4.55 13.42
CA ARG A 70 15.98 -5.83 13.38
C ARG A 70 15.07 -6.98 12.94
N TRP A 71 13.80 -7.01 13.38
CA TRP A 71 12.85 -8.01 12.93
C TRP A 71 12.54 -7.89 11.43
N LYS A 72 12.35 -6.68 10.92
CA LYS A 72 12.13 -6.44 9.48
C LYS A 72 13.34 -6.86 8.63
N HIS A 73 14.55 -6.61 9.15
CA HIS A 73 15.79 -6.99 8.51
C HIS A 73 15.99 -8.50 8.46
N GLY A 74 15.71 -9.19 9.58
CA GLY A 74 15.91 -10.65 9.69
C GLY A 74 14.90 -11.49 8.90
N GLU A 75 13.71 -10.98 8.66
CA GLU A 75 12.64 -11.67 7.92
C GLU A 75 11.73 -10.64 7.26
N HIS A 76 11.54 -10.79 5.96
CA HIS A 76 10.67 -9.87 5.22
C HIS A 76 9.25 -9.85 5.82
N PRO A 77 8.60 -8.67 5.93
CA PRO A 77 7.29 -8.52 6.58
C PRO A 77 6.17 -9.43 6.05
N LEU A 78 6.25 -9.85 4.79
CA LEU A 78 5.24 -10.71 4.17
C LEU A 78 5.56 -12.22 4.28
N ASP A 79 6.66 -12.61 4.91
CA ASP A 79 7.04 -14.04 5.05
C ASP A 79 6.50 -14.68 6.33
N GLY A 80 5.80 -13.91 7.17
CA GLY A 80 5.21 -14.40 8.42
C GLY A 80 3.94 -15.25 8.29
N TRP A 81 3.60 -15.77 7.09
CA TRP A 81 2.37 -16.54 6.89
C TRP A 81 2.32 -17.82 7.70
N ASP A 82 3.40 -18.60 7.71
CA ASP A 82 3.46 -19.89 8.42
C ASP A 82 3.32 -19.71 9.94
N ARG A 83 3.78 -18.56 10.46
CA ARG A 83 3.59 -18.20 11.87
C ARG A 83 2.11 -17.96 12.19
N ILE A 84 1.36 -17.30 11.31
CA ILE A 84 -0.09 -17.10 11.47
C ILE A 84 -0.81 -18.43 11.47
N LEU A 85 -0.45 -19.32 10.53
CA LEU A 85 -1.01 -20.66 10.42
C LEU A 85 -0.79 -21.47 11.72
N ALA A 86 0.44 -21.51 12.21
CA ALA A 86 0.77 -22.22 13.44
C ALA A 86 0.01 -21.68 14.67
N HIS A 87 -0.15 -20.36 14.78
CA HIS A 87 -0.93 -19.73 15.86
C HIS A 87 -2.42 -20.03 15.75
N ALA A 88 -2.97 -20.06 14.52
CA ALA A 88 -4.37 -20.41 14.27
C ALA A 88 -4.67 -21.87 14.64
N GLU A 89 -3.82 -22.82 14.20
CA GLU A 89 -3.94 -24.25 14.49
C GLU A 89 -3.81 -24.53 15.99
N ALA A 90 -2.85 -23.91 16.65
CA ALA A 90 -2.66 -24.05 18.09
C ALA A 90 -3.67 -23.28 18.93
N ASN A 91 -4.52 -22.45 18.31
CA ASN A 91 -5.43 -21.48 18.96
C ASN A 91 -4.71 -20.63 20.02
N LYS A 92 -3.50 -20.15 19.72
CA LYS A 92 -2.63 -19.39 20.64
C LYS A 92 -2.49 -17.95 20.22
N PHE A 93 -2.44 -17.07 21.21
CA PHE A 93 -2.08 -15.67 20.98
C PHE A 93 -0.59 -15.49 20.75
N PRO A 94 -0.18 -14.45 19.97
CA PRO A 94 1.21 -14.25 19.62
C PRO A 94 2.02 -13.66 20.78
N ASP A 95 3.33 -13.91 20.76
CA ASP A 95 4.33 -13.18 21.52
C ASP A 95 4.54 -11.75 20.96
N GLU A 96 5.49 -11.00 21.50
CA GLU A 96 5.75 -9.61 21.11
C GLU A 96 6.16 -9.50 19.63
N GLU A 97 7.05 -10.38 19.16
CA GLU A 97 7.52 -10.36 17.77
C GLU A 97 6.39 -10.71 16.79
N ASN A 98 5.68 -11.80 17.05
CA ASN A 98 4.55 -12.20 16.21
C ASN A 98 3.40 -11.20 16.28
N THR A 99 3.18 -10.52 17.41
CA THR A 99 2.23 -9.41 17.52
C THR A 99 2.59 -8.27 16.55
N TYR A 100 3.87 -7.95 16.42
CA TYR A 100 4.33 -6.96 15.44
C TYR A 100 4.16 -7.48 14.00
N ARG A 101 4.63 -8.70 13.71
CA ARG A 101 4.63 -9.30 12.37
C ARG A 101 3.22 -9.47 11.81
N PHE A 102 2.26 -9.91 12.63
CA PHE A 102 0.89 -10.15 12.19
C PHE A 102 0.16 -8.87 11.75
N ARG A 103 0.58 -7.72 12.25
CA ARG A 103 0.06 -6.42 11.79
C ARG A 103 0.36 -6.13 10.32
N ASN A 104 1.38 -6.77 9.72
CA ASN A 104 1.62 -6.68 8.28
C ASN A 104 0.51 -7.37 7.46
N PHE A 105 -0.18 -8.32 8.06
CA PHE A 105 -1.35 -8.99 7.49
C PHE A 105 -2.67 -8.37 7.94
N GLY A 106 -2.61 -7.23 8.63
CA GLY A 106 -3.80 -6.54 9.14
C GLY A 106 -4.44 -7.20 10.36
N LEU A 107 -3.71 -8.08 11.04
CA LEU A 107 -4.14 -8.76 12.25
C LEU A 107 -3.50 -8.10 13.47
N PHE A 108 -4.30 -7.51 14.32
CA PHE A 108 -3.87 -6.76 15.50
C PHE A 108 -4.31 -7.50 16.75
N TYR A 109 -3.36 -8.08 17.48
CA TYR A 109 -3.68 -8.63 18.79
C TYR A 109 -3.92 -7.50 19.80
N VAL A 110 -5.04 -7.51 20.46
CA VAL A 110 -5.49 -6.51 21.44
C VAL A 110 -5.49 -7.14 22.84
N ALA A 111 -4.35 -7.06 23.50
CA ALA A 111 -4.16 -7.50 24.87
C ALA A 111 -4.01 -6.28 25.80
N PRO A 112 -4.31 -6.44 27.09
CA PRO A 112 -5.07 -7.52 27.74
C PRO A 112 -6.59 -7.30 27.69
N ALA A 113 -7.04 -6.11 27.24
CA ALA A 113 -8.43 -5.67 27.43
C ALA A 113 -9.46 -6.57 26.71
N GLN A 114 -9.11 -7.10 25.53
CA GLN A 114 -10.03 -7.91 24.72
C GLN A 114 -9.55 -9.36 24.56
N ASN A 115 -8.25 -9.61 24.73
CA ASN A 115 -7.62 -10.91 24.49
C ASN A 115 -8.13 -11.57 23.19
N SER A 116 -8.05 -10.83 22.08
CA SER A 116 -8.61 -11.18 20.80
C SER A 116 -7.86 -10.46 19.68
N PHE A 117 -8.10 -10.86 18.43
CA PHE A 117 -7.60 -10.14 17.28
C PHE A 117 -8.61 -9.13 16.74
N MET A 118 -8.09 -8.05 16.20
CA MET A 118 -8.80 -7.13 15.33
C MET A 118 -8.25 -7.29 13.91
N LEU A 119 -9.12 -7.55 12.94
CA LEU A 119 -8.82 -7.44 11.52
C LEU A 119 -8.96 -5.99 11.09
N ARG A 120 -8.03 -5.49 10.26
CA ARG A 120 -8.17 -4.23 9.53
C ARG A 120 -8.13 -4.48 8.04
N CYS A 121 -9.29 -4.41 7.38
CA CYS A 121 -9.44 -4.57 5.95
C CYS A 121 -9.09 -3.27 5.21
N ARG A 122 -8.36 -3.34 4.11
CA ARG A 122 -8.13 -2.23 3.19
C ARG A 122 -9.33 -2.06 2.27
N VAL A 123 -9.75 -0.81 2.10
CA VAL A 123 -10.84 -0.43 1.20
C VAL A 123 -10.36 0.80 0.41
N PRO A 124 -9.64 0.60 -0.72
CA PRO A 124 -9.11 1.70 -1.51
C PRO A 124 -10.24 2.62 -1.98
N ALA A 125 -10.00 3.93 -1.94
CA ALA A 125 -11.00 4.98 -2.21
C ALA A 125 -12.25 4.93 -1.29
N GLY A 126 -12.32 4.03 -0.30
CA GLY A 126 -13.52 3.83 0.51
C GLY A 126 -14.66 3.14 -0.23
N GLU A 127 -14.42 2.56 -1.40
CA GLU A 127 -15.44 1.98 -2.27
C GLU A 127 -15.64 0.49 -1.99
N LEU A 128 -16.88 0.10 -1.75
CA LEU A 128 -17.30 -1.29 -1.54
C LEU A 128 -18.53 -1.61 -2.40
N THR A 129 -18.53 -2.79 -2.98
CA THR A 129 -19.75 -3.36 -3.57
C THR A 129 -20.70 -3.85 -2.47
N ALA A 130 -21.99 -3.95 -2.78
CA ALA A 130 -22.98 -4.53 -1.86
C ALA A 130 -22.63 -5.97 -1.47
N LEU A 131 -22.01 -6.75 -2.38
CA LEU A 131 -21.54 -8.11 -2.09
C LEU A 131 -20.42 -8.11 -1.06
N GLN A 132 -19.43 -7.23 -1.22
CA GLN A 132 -18.32 -7.08 -0.28
C GLN A 132 -18.80 -6.63 1.09
N LEU A 133 -19.70 -5.63 1.16
CA LEU A 133 -20.24 -5.16 2.42
C LEU A 133 -21.01 -6.26 3.16
N ARG A 134 -21.83 -7.02 2.45
CA ARG A 134 -22.56 -8.17 3.02
C ARG A 134 -21.59 -9.26 3.49
N GLY A 135 -20.54 -9.55 2.72
CA GLY A 135 -19.51 -10.51 3.10
C GLY A 135 -18.75 -10.08 4.36
N LEU A 136 -18.43 -8.78 4.50
CA LEU A 136 -17.81 -8.24 5.72
C LEU A 136 -18.76 -8.32 6.94
N ALA A 137 -20.05 -8.07 6.74
CA ALA A 137 -21.05 -8.26 7.80
C ALA A 137 -21.11 -9.72 8.28
N ASN A 138 -21.18 -10.67 7.35
CA ASN A 138 -21.14 -12.10 7.67
C ASN A 138 -19.86 -12.50 8.40
N LEU A 139 -18.70 -11.96 8.01
CA LEU A 139 -17.42 -12.18 8.72
C LEU A 139 -17.48 -11.66 10.16
N ALA A 140 -18.08 -10.49 10.37
CA ALA A 140 -18.22 -9.90 11.70
C ALA A 140 -19.15 -10.73 12.59
N GLU A 141 -20.25 -11.24 12.04
CA GLU A 141 -21.22 -12.08 12.76
C GLU A 141 -20.66 -13.47 13.09
N GLU A 142 -19.97 -14.11 12.15
CA GLU A 142 -19.51 -15.49 12.29
C GLU A 142 -18.22 -15.60 13.13
N PHE A 143 -17.29 -14.67 13.00
CA PHE A 143 -15.94 -14.78 13.59
C PHE A 143 -15.57 -13.66 14.56
N GLY A 144 -16.33 -12.58 14.60
CA GLY A 144 -16.10 -11.42 15.46
C GLY A 144 -17.21 -11.20 16.48
N ASN A 145 -17.42 -9.94 16.84
CA ASN A 145 -18.45 -9.53 17.79
C ASN A 145 -19.77 -9.08 17.15
N GLY A 146 -20.00 -9.40 15.87
CA GLY A 146 -21.19 -8.97 15.12
C GLY A 146 -21.16 -7.52 14.65
N GLN A 147 -20.03 -6.83 14.80
CA GLN A 147 -19.90 -5.42 14.43
C GLN A 147 -18.67 -5.18 13.55
N ALA A 148 -18.81 -4.23 12.62
CA ALA A 148 -17.71 -3.71 11.81
C ALA A 148 -17.61 -2.20 11.98
N ALA A 149 -16.41 -1.69 12.28
CA ALA A 149 -16.15 -0.27 12.47
C ALA A 149 -15.49 0.34 11.23
N ILE A 150 -16.02 1.47 10.74
CA ILE A 150 -15.42 2.27 9.68
C ILE A 150 -14.42 3.24 10.32
N THR A 151 -13.23 3.36 9.73
CA THR A 151 -12.19 4.26 10.22
C THR A 151 -12.12 5.54 9.39
N THR A 152 -11.45 6.56 9.93
CA THR A 152 -11.19 7.84 9.23
C THR A 152 -10.37 7.68 7.93
N ARG A 153 -9.70 6.53 7.73
CA ARG A 153 -9.01 6.19 6.49
C ARG A 153 -9.77 5.15 5.66
N SER A 154 -11.09 5.10 5.79
CA SER A 154 -11.95 4.19 5.02
C SER A 154 -11.57 2.71 5.15
N ASN A 155 -10.88 2.30 6.23
CA ASN A 155 -10.70 0.88 6.52
C ASN A 155 -11.95 0.34 7.24
N ILE A 156 -12.19 -0.96 7.10
CA ILE A 156 -13.14 -1.69 7.92
C ILE A 156 -12.37 -2.48 8.98
N GLN A 157 -12.83 -2.42 10.22
CA GLN A 157 -12.27 -3.19 11.32
C GLN A 157 -13.33 -4.15 11.88
N ILE A 158 -12.94 -5.42 12.02
CA ILE A 158 -13.74 -6.45 12.71
C ILE A 158 -12.94 -6.87 13.94
N ARG A 159 -13.60 -6.92 15.10
CA ARG A 159 -12.97 -7.15 16.40
C ARG A 159 -13.40 -8.48 17.02
N GLU A 160 -12.69 -8.86 18.08
CA GLU A 160 -12.98 -10.04 18.91
C GLU A 160 -12.83 -11.38 18.16
N ILE A 161 -11.89 -11.43 17.22
CA ILE A 161 -11.59 -12.65 16.45
C ILE A 161 -10.65 -13.53 17.28
N ALA A 162 -11.04 -14.79 17.49
CA ALA A 162 -10.19 -15.78 18.16
C ALA A 162 -9.06 -16.27 17.22
N PRO A 163 -7.89 -16.69 17.76
CA PRO A 163 -6.77 -17.14 16.93
C PRO A 163 -7.14 -18.25 15.94
N ARG A 164 -7.94 -19.23 16.34
CA ARG A 164 -8.38 -20.34 15.48
C ARG A 164 -9.14 -19.90 14.21
N HIS A 165 -9.66 -18.68 14.19
CA HIS A 165 -10.44 -18.15 13.06
C HIS A 165 -9.63 -17.30 12.09
N LEU A 166 -8.34 -17.01 12.36
CA LEU A 166 -7.52 -16.12 11.56
C LEU A 166 -7.45 -16.53 10.09
N LEU A 167 -7.22 -17.84 9.84
CA LEU A 167 -7.14 -18.35 8.47
C LEU A 167 -8.48 -18.22 7.74
N ASN A 168 -9.58 -18.59 8.39
CA ASN A 168 -10.94 -18.48 7.82
C ASN A 168 -11.27 -17.04 7.43
N VAL A 169 -10.98 -16.10 8.33
CA VAL A 169 -11.21 -14.66 8.12
C VAL A 169 -10.38 -14.14 6.93
N LEU A 170 -9.11 -14.45 6.87
CA LEU A 170 -8.23 -14.00 5.78
C LEU A 170 -8.64 -14.62 4.43
N THR A 171 -8.97 -15.90 4.40
CA THR A 171 -9.41 -16.59 3.17
C THR A 171 -10.75 -16.05 2.67
N ARG A 172 -11.73 -15.88 3.57
CA ARG A 172 -13.02 -15.27 3.23
C ARG A 172 -12.87 -13.83 2.74
N LEU A 173 -12.01 -13.04 3.37
CA LEU A 173 -11.72 -11.68 2.92
C LEU A 173 -11.19 -11.68 1.48
N GLN A 174 -10.27 -12.60 1.20
CA GLN A 174 -9.70 -12.79 -0.15
C GLN A 174 -10.75 -13.21 -1.19
N SER A 175 -11.69 -14.10 -0.82
CA SER A 175 -12.77 -14.53 -1.72
C SER A 175 -13.74 -13.40 -2.09
N LEU A 176 -13.78 -12.33 -1.29
CA LEU A 176 -14.52 -11.11 -1.59
C LEU A 176 -13.73 -10.12 -2.48
N GLY A 177 -12.52 -10.46 -2.91
CA GLY A 177 -11.62 -9.56 -3.61
C GLY A 177 -11.06 -8.45 -2.73
N LEU A 178 -11.07 -8.63 -1.40
CA LEU A 178 -10.55 -7.69 -0.42
C LEU A 178 -9.27 -8.23 0.23
N THR A 179 -8.53 -7.36 0.89
CA THR A 179 -7.31 -7.73 1.59
C THR A 179 -7.09 -6.89 2.84
N SER A 180 -6.40 -7.46 3.81
CA SER A 180 -5.88 -6.76 4.99
C SER A 180 -4.35 -6.56 4.95
N ARG A 181 -3.68 -7.12 3.93
CA ARG A 181 -2.23 -7.09 3.79
C ARG A 181 -1.70 -5.65 3.72
N GLY A 182 -0.69 -5.32 4.54
CA GLY A 182 -0.09 -3.99 4.60
C GLY A 182 -0.93 -2.93 5.29
N SER A 183 -2.06 -3.27 5.93
CA SER A 183 -2.92 -2.28 6.58
C SER A 183 -2.38 -1.81 7.94
N GLY A 184 -1.32 -2.42 8.45
CA GLY A 184 -0.68 -2.09 9.73
C GLY A 184 0.78 -1.72 9.61
N VAL A 185 1.39 -1.39 10.73
CA VAL A 185 2.82 -1.08 10.94
C VAL A 185 3.43 -0.15 9.89
N ASP A 186 4.64 -0.40 9.45
CA ASP A 186 5.46 0.47 8.59
C ASP A 186 5.23 0.14 7.11
N ASN A 187 4.01 0.35 6.65
CA ASN A 187 3.58 0.10 5.28
C ASN A 187 2.81 1.31 4.75
N VAL A 188 2.61 1.34 3.44
CA VAL A 188 1.65 2.27 2.85
C VAL A 188 0.25 1.88 3.28
N ARG A 189 -0.43 2.78 3.98
CA ARG A 189 -1.77 2.56 4.55
C ARG A 189 -2.84 2.53 3.45
N ASN A 190 -4.10 2.36 3.86
CA ASN A 190 -5.20 2.46 2.90
C ASN A 190 -5.15 3.79 2.15
N ILE A 191 -5.46 3.75 0.87
CA ILE A 191 -5.46 4.91 0.00
C ILE A 191 -6.85 5.53 0.07
N THR A 192 -6.92 6.80 0.43
CA THR A 192 -8.17 7.54 0.53
C THR A 192 -8.45 8.32 -0.75
N ALA A 193 -9.72 8.53 -1.06
CA ALA A 193 -10.21 9.43 -2.08
C ALA A 193 -11.40 10.22 -1.53
N SER A 194 -11.86 11.25 -2.26
CA SER A 194 -13.07 11.97 -1.88
C SER A 194 -14.23 10.99 -1.68
N PRO A 195 -15.04 11.13 -0.61
CA PRO A 195 -16.21 10.28 -0.39
C PRO A 195 -17.28 10.45 -1.46
N THR A 196 -17.21 11.52 -2.24
CA THR A 196 -18.10 11.84 -3.36
C THR A 196 -17.48 11.59 -4.73
N ALA A 197 -16.28 10.98 -4.78
CA ALA A 197 -15.57 10.68 -6.03
C ALA A 197 -16.46 9.89 -7.01
N GLY A 198 -16.52 10.38 -8.26
CA GLY A 198 -17.36 9.84 -9.33
C GLY A 198 -18.82 10.22 -9.27
N PHE A 199 -19.27 11.01 -8.28
CA PHE A 199 -20.65 11.48 -8.11
C PHE A 199 -20.75 13.00 -8.00
N ASP A 200 -19.66 13.68 -7.66
CA ASP A 200 -19.63 15.12 -7.46
C ASP A 200 -19.58 15.86 -8.81
N PRO A 201 -20.60 16.69 -9.15
CA PRO A 201 -20.62 17.42 -10.41
C PRO A 201 -19.52 18.49 -10.53
N GLN A 202 -18.86 18.84 -9.43
CA GLN A 202 -17.74 19.80 -9.43
C GLN A 202 -16.38 19.11 -9.56
N GLU A 203 -16.34 17.77 -9.50
CA GLU A 203 -15.13 16.99 -9.62
C GLU A 203 -14.46 17.21 -10.98
N LEU A 204 -13.15 17.42 -10.98
CA LEU A 204 -12.35 17.57 -12.20
C LEU A 204 -11.99 16.22 -12.82
N ILE A 205 -11.80 15.21 -11.97
CA ILE A 205 -11.46 13.85 -12.38
C ILE A 205 -11.90 12.85 -11.32
N ASP A 206 -12.49 11.74 -11.73
CA ASP A 206 -12.77 10.60 -10.85
C ASP A 206 -11.45 9.95 -10.42
N THR A 207 -11.13 10.03 -9.13
CA THR A 207 -9.88 9.55 -8.57
C THR A 207 -9.90 8.09 -8.12
N ARG A 208 -11.06 7.44 -8.10
CA ARG A 208 -11.18 6.03 -7.67
C ARG A 208 -10.31 5.06 -8.47
N PRO A 209 -10.23 5.16 -9.83
CA PRO A 209 -9.35 4.30 -10.62
C PRO A 209 -7.87 4.44 -10.23
N PHE A 210 -7.41 5.64 -9.90
CA PHE A 210 -6.02 5.88 -9.49
C PHE A 210 -5.73 5.30 -8.11
N ALA A 211 -6.66 5.43 -7.17
CA ALA A 211 -6.54 4.83 -5.83
C ALA A 211 -6.48 3.29 -5.93
N HIS A 212 -7.30 2.68 -6.76
CA HIS A 212 -7.26 1.23 -7.02
C HIS A 212 -5.97 0.81 -7.72
N ALA A 213 -5.51 1.56 -8.73
CA ALA A 213 -4.26 1.27 -9.43
C ALA A 213 -3.06 1.29 -8.48
N LEU A 214 -2.94 2.33 -7.63
CA LEU A 214 -1.87 2.41 -6.62
C LEU A 214 -1.99 1.29 -5.59
N HIS A 215 -3.21 0.93 -5.17
CA HIS A 215 -3.44 -0.18 -4.26
C HIS A 215 -2.92 -1.50 -4.83
N HIS A 216 -3.27 -1.84 -6.07
CA HIS A 216 -2.79 -3.04 -6.74
C HIS A 216 -1.29 -3.02 -7.00
N TYR A 217 -0.74 -1.86 -7.34
CA TYR A 217 0.70 -1.69 -7.48
C TYR A 217 1.43 -2.06 -6.18
N ILE A 218 0.98 -1.50 -5.04
CA ILE A 218 1.56 -1.81 -3.72
C ILE A 218 1.45 -3.31 -3.40
N LEU A 219 0.29 -3.93 -3.65
CA LEU A 219 0.10 -5.36 -3.38
C LEU A 219 1.06 -6.27 -4.14
N ASN A 220 1.49 -5.86 -5.33
CA ASN A 220 2.36 -6.63 -6.21
C ASN A 220 3.86 -6.32 -6.03
N HIS A 221 4.22 -5.34 -5.19
CA HIS A 221 5.61 -4.93 -4.98
C HIS A 221 6.02 -5.16 -3.52
N ARG A 222 6.80 -6.20 -3.30
CA ARG A 222 7.24 -6.61 -1.95
C ARG A 222 8.13 -5.56 -1.29
N ASP A 223 8.91 -4.82 -2.05
CA ASP A 223 9.81 -3.74 -1.62
C ASP A 223 9.08 -2.54 -1.01
N LEU A 224 7.76 -2.44 -1.18
CA LEU A 224 6.91 -1.42 -0.56
C LEU A 224 6.37 -1.82 0.83
N TYR A 225 6.89 -2.91 1.40
CA TYR A 225 6.55 -3.35 2.76
C TYR A 225 7.77 -3.23 3.68
N GLY A 226 7.53 -3.02 4.96
CA GLY A 226 8.61 -2.86 5.94
C GLY A 226 9.39 -1.55 5.77
N LEU A 227 8.72 -0.51 5.34
CA LEU A 227 9.28 0.83 5.16
C LEU A 227 9.82 1.38 6.49
N PRO A 228 10.63 2.47 6.49
CA PRO A 228 11.12 3.08 7.74
C PRO A 228 10.02 3.57 8.67
N ARG A 229 8.86 3.91 8.11
CA ARG A 229 7.65 4.31 8.84
C ARG A 229 6.41 4.07 7.99
N LYS A 230 5.23 4.25 8.60
CA LYS A 230 3.96 4.25 7.85
C LYS A 230 3.93 5.41 6.85
N PHE A 231 3.33 5.18 5.68
CA PHE A 231 3.00 6.21 4.70
C PHE A 231 1.50 6.23 4.44
N ASN A 232 0.96 7.43 4.29
CA ASN A 232 -0.43 7.68 3.93
C ASN A 232 -0.48 8.26 2.52
N ALA A 233 -1.41 7.80 1.71
CA ALA A 233 -1.67 8.33 0.38
C ALA A 233 -3.14 8.71 0.23
N ALA A 234 -3.40 9.82 -0.47
CA ALA A 234 -4.74 10.30 -0.77
C ALA A 234 -4.81 10.87 -2.18
N PHE A 235 -5.98 10.72 -2.81
CA PHE A 235 -6.29 11.30 -4.10
C PHE A 235 -7.47 12.25 -3.96
N GLU A 236 -7.30 13.50 -4.41
CA GLU A 236 -8.31 14.55 -4.42
C GLU A 236 -8.70 14.90 -5.85
N GLY A 237 -9.98 14.76 -6.17
CA GLY A 237 -10.52 14.98 -7.52
C GLY A 237 -10.86 16.43 -7.83
N GLY A 238 -10.72 17.36 -6.90
CA GLY A 238 -11.07 18.77 -7.08
C GLY A 238 -12.57 19.06 -6.99
N GLY A 239 -13.32 18.19 -6.31
CA GLY A 239 -14.75 18.34 -6.05
C GLY A 239 -15.07 19.21 -4.84
N SER A 240 -16.32 19.14 -4.37
CA SER A 240 -16.83 19.91 -3.22
C SER A 240 -16.43 19.35 -1.87
N VAL A 241 -16.06 18.07 -1.79
CA VAL A 241 -15.63 17.38 -0.55
C VAL A 241 -14.19 16.94 -0.66
N ASP A 242 -13.33 17.61 0.08
CA ASP A 242 -11.89 17.36 0.15
C ASP A 242 -11.57 16.13 0.98
N THR A 243 -10.55 15.36 0.55
CA THR A 243 -9.94 14.26 1.34
C THR A 243 -8.87 14.74 2.31
N VAL A 244 -8.59 16.03 2.35
CA VAL A 244 -7.45 16.64 3.07
C VAL A 244 -6.13 16.01 2.59
N ALA A 245 -5.97 15.92 1.27
CA ALA A 245 -4.85 15.23 0.62
C ALA A 245 -3.49 15.79 1.05
N ASP A 246 -3.41 17.10 1.32
CA ASP A 246 -2.22 17.83 1.78
C ASP A 246 -1.72 17.38 3.17
N THR A 247 -2.55 16.72 3.97
CA THR A 247 -2.16 16.16 5.28
C THR A 247 -1.55 14.76 5.19
N ASN A 248 -1.49 14.19 3.99
CA ASN A 248 -0.93 12.87 3.75
C ASN A 248 0.55 12.96 3.35
N ASP A 249 1.29 11.85 3.48
CA ASP A 249 2.68 11.76 3.04
C ASP A 249 2.77 11.87 1.49
N LEU A 250 1.74 11.36 0.80
CA LEU A 250 1.56 11.45 -0.65
C LEU A 250 0.13 11.96 -0.93
N GLY A 251 0.01 13.25 -1.24
CA GLY A 251 -1.24 13.88 -1.64
C GLY A 251 -1.25 14.17 -3.14
N PHE A 252 -2.23 13.63 -3.87
CA PHE A 252 -2.45 13.89 -5.28
C PHE A 252 -3.72 14.71 -5.43
N MET A 253 -3.59 15.92 -5.99
CA MET A 253 -4.70 16.84 -6.15
C MET A 253 -4.93 17.15 -7.63
N ALA A 254 -6.17 16.98 -8.09
CA ALA A 254 -6.55 17.40 -9.43
C ALA A 254 -6.60 18.94 -9.49
N VAL A 255 -5.98 19.50 -10.51
CA VAL A 255 -5.98 20.95 -10.77
C VAL A 255 -6.31 21.24 -12.23
N ARG A 256 -7.02 22.36 -12.46
CA ARG A 256 -7.24 22.86 -13.81
C ARG A 256 -6.06 23.74 -14.22
N VAL A 257 -5.36 23.34 -15.27
CA VAL A 257 -4.20 24.08 -15.78
C VAL A 257 -4.59 24.82 -17.05
N GLY A 258 -4.39 26.15 -17.09
CA GLY A 258 -4.54 26.97 -18.29
C GLY A 258 -3.45 26.64 -19.32
N ALA A 259 -3.69 27.00 -20.60
CA ALA A 259 -2.75 26.75 -21.70
C ALA A 259 -1.35 27.35 -21.42
N ASP A 260 -1.29 28.55 -20.85
CA ASP A 260 -0.04 29.24 -20.54
C ASP A 260 0.77 28.57 -19.44
N ALA A 261 0.08 27.99 -18.43
CA ALA A 261 0.75 27.27 -17.34
C ALA A 261 1.35 25.94 -17.82
N ARG A 262 0.75 25.27 -18.80
CA ARG A 262 1.34 24.06 -19.43
C ARG A 262 2.66 24.38 -20.12
N ARG A 263 2.73 25.53 -20.80
CA ARG A 263 3.97 25.99 -21.46
C ARG A 263 5.08 26.26 -20.44
N LEU A 264 4.77 26.92 -19.34
CA LEU A 264 5.72 27.22 -18.27
C LEU A 264 6.23 25.95 -17.54
N ALA A 265 5.36 24.98 -17.29
CA ALA A 265 5.75 23.70 -16.70
C ALA A 265 6.70 22.93 -17.63
N PHE A 266 6.41 22.86 -18.91
CA PHE A 266 7.26 22.22 -19.92
C PHE A 266 8.62 22.93 -20.09
N GLU A 267 8.64 24.27 -20.06
CA GLU A 267 9.88 25.05 -20.11
C GLU A 267 10.75 24.90 -18.84
N SER A 268 10.15 24.66 -17.68
CA SER A 268 10.87 24.41 -16.42
C SER A 268 11.54 23.02 -16.37
N GLU A 269 10.92 22.02 -17.00
CA GLU A 269 11.51 20.67 -17.10
C GLU A 269 12.70 20.61 -18.08
N ILE A 270 12.76 21.52 -19.07
CA ILE A 270 13.84 21.61 -20.06
C ILE A 270 15.04 22.37 -19.53
N ARG A 271 14.92 23.21 -18.51
CA ARG A 271 16.05 23.87 -17.88
C ARG A 271 16.84 22.89 -17.04
N ASN A 272 17.85 22.30 -17.68
CA ASN A 272 18.79 21.37 -17.05
C ASN A 272 19.64 22.13 -16.01
N PRO A 273 19.68 21.77 -14.73
CA PRO A 273 20.45 22.48 -13.71
C PRO A 273 21.98 22.30 -13.82
N GLU A 274 22.47 21.58 -14.82
CA GLU A 274 23.91 21.33 -15.00
C GLU A 274 24.64 22.42 -15.80
N SER A 275 23.95 23.41 -16.40
CA SER A 275 24.59 24.45 -17.20
C SER A 275 25.10 25.66 -16.41
N GLU A 276 24.89 25.74 -15.10
CA GLU A 276 25.34 26.87 -14.27
C GLU A 276 26.65 26.62 -13.48
N LYS A 277 27.31 25.46 -13.66
CA LYS A 277 28.55 25.16 -12.92
C LYS A 277 29.84 25.45 -13.68
N ASP A 278 29.79 25.87 -14.94
CA ASP A 278 30.97 26.15 -15.75
C ASP A 278 31.26 27.65 -16.00
N GLN A 279 30.67 28.55 -15.19
CA GLN A 279 31.02 29.96 -15.23
C GLN A 279 31.33 30.50 -13.83
N ASN A 280 32.44 30.05 -13.20
CA ASN A 280 33.21 30.80 -12.22
C ASN A 280 34.60 30.13 -12.07
#